data_26b62ed487a29dd7869e2c915f474749
#
_entry.id   26b62ed487a29dd7869e2c915f474749
#
_cell.length_a   1.000
_cell.length_b   1.000
_cell.length_c   1.000
_cell.angle_alpha   90.00
_cell.angle_beta   90.00
_cell.angle_gamma   90.00
#
_symmetry.space_group_name_H-M   'P 1'
#
loop_
_entity.id
_entity.type
_entity.pdbx_description
1 polymer ?
#
loop_
_entity_poly.entity_id
_entity_poly.type
_entity_poly.pdbx_seq_one_letter_code
_entity_poly.pdbx_strand_id
1 'polypeptide(L)'
;MFILMPVIFVLGILAIALEDKIKINKAAIALFMAISMWMILMFDAYNIFVERSSTIFQEFLTQNPEMASLPPHEQFINFISNRAIVYHLGNVSETLFFVMCSMLIVDIVDKHGGFRAVTGYIRTPNKRKLLWYISFATFFFSALLDNLAAAIVIMAVLRKLVPDRTDRLKYACMVIIAANAGGSWSPIGDVTTILLWVGKNISAMHQISHVFIPALVNMLVPLTIAHFWLFKKGSTLRVLSEEEQGDEYIPEIPNRSRRMIFVIGVLSLALVPVFQMVTNLPPFLGVLLGLVILWFYTDLMYSKLHMHESQKLRISQLLPNIDLATIFFFLGILMAVGALETSGQLGIMSAFLDKHVHEPYLISFVIGALSSCVDNVALVAATMGMYPCLLYTSPSPRDAHES
;
A
#
# COMPACT_ATOMS: atom_id res chain seq x y z
N MET A 1 -13.38 -30.48 1.34
CA MET A 1 -13.28 -29.06 1.79
C MET A 1 -12.22 -28.25 1.03
N PHE A 2 -11.24 -28.88 0.39
CA PHE A 2 -10.17 -28.18 -0.36
C PHE A 2 -10.68 -27.11 -1.37
N ILE A 3 -11.71 -27.44 -2.20
CA ILE A 3 -12.28 -26.50 -3.17
C ILE A 3 -13.04 -25.36 -2.51
N LEU A 4 -13.47 -25.52 -1.26
CA LEU A 4 -14.23 -24.49 -0.54
C LEU A 4 -13.39 -23.24 -0.22
N MET A 5 -12.07 -23.39 0.01
CA MET A 5 -11.18 -22.27 0.31
C MET A 5 -11.10 -21.24 -0.83
N PRO A 6 -10.77 -21.63 -2.11
CA PRO A 6 -10.77 -20.66 -3.19
C PRO A 6 -12.17 -20.09 -3.49
N VAL A 7 -13.23 -20.87 -3.27
CA VAL A 7 -14.61 -20.34 -3.41
C VAL A 7 -14.88 -19.25 -2.36
N ILE A 8 -14.53 -19.47 -1.10
CA ILE A 8 -14.66 -18.44 -0.03
C ILE A 8 -13.80 -17.23 -0.37
N PHE A 9 -12.58 -17.42 -0.88
CA PHE A 9 -11.71 -16.32 -1.27
C PHE A 9 -12.33 -15.47 -2.39
N VAL A 10 -12.80 -16.11 -3.46
CA VAL A 10 -13.45 -15.39 -4.58
C VAL A 10 -14.72 -14.68 -4.13
N LEU A 11 -15.57 -15.36 -3.34
CA LEU A 11 -16.79 -14.75 -2.79
C LEU A 11 -16.47 -13.59 -1.85
N GLY A 12 -15.44 -13.71 -1.03
CA GLY A 12 -14.96 -12.65 -0.15
C GLY A 12 -14.48 -11.42 -0.92
N ILE A 13 -13.68 -11.62 -1.97
CA ILE A 13 -13.23 -10.53 -2.85
C ILE A 13 -14.42 -9.86 -3.55
N LEU A 14 -15.39 -10.63 -4.06
CA LEU A 14 -16.61 -10.08 -4.66
C LEU A 14 -17.44 -9.29 -3.63
N ALA A 15 -17.55 -9.78 -2.41
CA ALA A 15 -18.24 -9.07 -1.34
C ALA A 15 -17.52 -7.76 -0.96
N ILE A 16 -16.19 -7.74 -0.93
CA ILE A 16 -15.38 -6.53 -0.73
C ILE A 16 -15.62 -5.52 -1.86
N ALA A 17 -15.61 -5.97 -3.12
CA ALA A 17 -15.90 -5.11 -4.27
C ALA A 17 -17.35 -4.54 -4.27
N LEU A 18 -18.25 -5.21 -3.58
CA LEU A 18 -19.67 -4.81 -3.43
C LEU A 18 -19.96 -4.15 -2.07
N GLU A 19 -18.94 -3.69 -1.33
CA GLU A 19 -19.06 -3.08 0.01
C GLU A 19 -20.17 -2.04 0.05
N ASP A 20 -20.22 -1.12 -0.91
CA ASP A 20 -21.21 -0.05 -0.98
C ASP A 20 -22.66 -0.56 -1.07
N LYS A 21 -22.86 -1.72 -1.69
CA LYS A 21 -24.20 -2.34 -1.85
C LYS A 21 -24.58 -3.16 -0.62
N ILE A 22 -23.63 -3.93 -0.09
CA ILE A 22 -23.84 -4.84 1.04
C ILE A 22 -23.90 -4.08 2.37
N LYS A 23 -23.28 -2.88 2.43
CA LYS A 23 -23.19 -2.04 3.65
C LYS A 23 -22.44 -2.70 4.81
N ILE A 24 -21.54 -3.63 4.51
CA ILE A 24 -20.63 -4.26 5.47
C ILE A 24 -19.23 -3.77 5.16
N ASN A 25 -18.51 -3.31 6.19
CA ASN A 25 -17.14 -2.83 6.04
C ASN A 25 -16.22 -3.93 5.51
N LYS A 26 -15.42 -3.62 4.49
CA LYS A 26 -14.48 -4.55 3.84
C LYS A 26 -13.52 -5.24 4.80
N ALA A 27 -13.13 -4.57 5.91
CA ALA A 27 -12.26 -5.18 6.91
C ALA A 27 -12.93 -6.37 7.61
N ALA A 28 -14.22 -6.28 7.94
CA ALA A 28 -14.96 -7.37 8.55
C ALA A 28 -15.07 -8.56 7.59
N ILE A 29 -15.31 -8.31 6.31
CA ILE A 29 -15.37 -9.36 5.27
C ILE A 29 -14.02 -10.05 5.13
N ALA A 30 -12.93 -9.28 5.06
CA ALA A 30 -11.57 -9.81 4.92
C ALA A 30 -11.14 -10.66 6.11
N LEU A 31 -11.41 -10.18 7.34
CA LEU A 31 -11.11 -10.95 8.57
C LEU A 31 -11.95 -12.25 8.66
N PHE A 32 -13.24 -12.17 8.35
CA PHE A 32 -14.10 -13.35 8.33
C PHE A 32 -13.63 -14.38 7.31
N MET A 33 -13.26 -13.94 6.12
CA MET A 33 -12.68 -14.77 5.07
C MET A 33 -11.40 -15.46 5.56
N ALA A 34 -10.45 -14.71 6.12
CA ALA A 34 -9.20 -15.26 6.64
C ALA A 34 -9.44 -16.33 7.71
N ILE A 35 -10.23 -16.00 8.74
CA ILE A 35 -10.53 -16.92 9.85
C ILE A 35 -11.19 -18.19 9.31
N SER A 36 -12.19 -18.06 8.43
CA SER A 36 -12.89 -19.20 7.84
C SER A 36 -11.95 -20.12 7.06
N MET A 37 -11.00 -19.55 6.31
CA MET A 37 -10.03 -20.31 5.52
C MET A 37 -9.02 -21.05 6.40
N TRP A 38 -8.49 -20.42 7.46
CA TRP A 38 -7.61 -21.08 8.42
C TRP A 38 -8.34 -22.20 9.21
N MET A 39 -9.62 -21.99 9.54
CA MET A 39 -10.45 -23.06 10.16
C MET A 39 -10.63 -24.23 9.21
N ILE A 40 -10.94 -24.01 7.94
CA ILE A 40 -11.08 -25.06 6.93
C ILE A 40 -9.78 -25.82 6.77
N LEU A 41 -8.64 -25.10 6.69
CA LEU A 41 -7.32 -25.68 6.60
C LEU A 41 -7.04 -26.64 7.77
N MET A 42 -7.41 -26.25 8.98
CA MET A 42 -7.23 -27.11 10.17
C MET A 42 -8.16 -28.33 10.15
N PHE A 43 -9.45 -28.16 9.83
CA PHE A 43 -10.41 -29.25 9.81
C PHE A 43 -10.19 -30.25 8.69
N ASP A 44 -9.64 -29.82 7.55
CA ASP A 44 -9.38 -30.66 6.38
C ASP A 44 -7.88 -30.98 6.22
N ALA A 45 -7.09 -30.78 7.25
CA ALA A 45 -5.64 -30.88 7.24
C ALA A 45 -5.13 -32.22 6.71
N TYR A 46 -5.79 -33.34 7.09
CA TYR A 46 -5.44 -34.67 6.62
C TYR A 46 -5.53 -34.78 5.09
N ASN A 47 -6.64 -34.39 4.50
CA ASN A 47 -6.84 -34.44 3.05
C ASN A 47 -5.89 -33.49 2.30
N ILE A 48 -5.58 -32.34 2.88
CA ILE A 48 -4.73 -31.32 2.24
C ILE A 48 -3.26 -31.73 2.31
N PHE A 49 -2.77 -32.20 3.46
CA PHE A 49 -1.34 -32.41 3.66
C PHE A 49 -0.89 -33.84 3.43
N VAL A 50 -1.74 -34.83 3.71
CA VAL A 50 -1.40 -36.25 3.57
C VAL A 50 -1.87 -36.81 2.22
N GLU A 51 -3.16 -36.75 1.91
CA GLU A 51 -3.70 -37.34 0.67
C GLU A 51 -3.19 -36.63 -0.59
N ARG A 52 -2.98 -35.31 -0.54
CA ARG A 52 -2.45 -34.53 -1.67
C ARG A 52 -0.94 -34.33 -1.64
N SER A 53 -0.24 -34.94 -0.66
CA SER A 53 1.21 -34.94 -0.55
C SER A 53 1.82 -33.53 -0.65
N SER A 54 1.37 -32.61 0.21
CA SER A 54 1.88 -31.24 0.24
C SER A 54 3.39 -31.21 0.48
N THR A 55 4.13 -30.67 -0.49
CA THR A 55 5.59 -30.53 -0.42
C THR A 55 6.02 -29.71 0.79
N ILE A 56 5.32 -28.62 1.10
CA ILE A 56 5.61 -27.73 2.22
C ILE A 56 5.51 -28.47 3.57
N PHE A 57 4.50 -29.32 3.72
CA PHE A 57 4.32 -30.10 4.94
C PHE A 57 5.39 -31.22 5.06
N GLN A 58 5.75 -31.85 3.95
CA GLN A 58 6.82 -32.88 3.93
C GLN A 58 8.18 -32.25 4.25
N GLU A 59 8.48 -31.08 3.73
CA GLU A 59 9.69 -30.33 4.08
C GLU A 59 9.72 -29.97 5.57
N PHE A 60 8.59 -29.54 6.14
CA PHE A 60 8.49 -29.28 7.59
C PHE A 60 8.82 -30.51 8.42
N LEU A 61 8.25 -31.68 8.09
CA LEU A 61 8.54 -32.93 8.80
C LEU A 61 10.00 -33.38 8.63
N THR A 62 10.59 -33.16 7.45
CA THR A 62 12.00 -33.46 7.18
C THR A 62 12.94 -32.59 8.01
N GLN A 63 12.61 -31.31 8.15
CA GLN A 63 13.38 -30.37 8.96
C GLN A 63 13.19 -30.56 10.47
N ASN A 64 12.10 -31.21 10.90
CA ASN A 64 11.76 -31.43 12.30
C ASN A 64 11.44 -32.93 12.54
N PRO A 65 12.46 -33.82 12.56
CA PRO A 65 12.25 -35.29 12.68
C PRO A 65 11.50 -35.71 13.96
N GLU A 66 11.65 -34.96 15.03
CA GLU A 66 10.91 -35.16 16.29
C GLU A 66 9.40 -34.97 16.11
N MET A 67 8.96 -34.06 15.23
CA MET A 67 7.54 -33.85 14.92
C MET A 67 6.97 -35.00 14.08
N ALA A 68 7.79 -35.65 13.25
CA ALA A 68 7.36 -36.79 12.44
C ALA A 68 6.96 -38.03 13.26
N SER A 69 7.44 -38.12 14.51
CA SER A 69 7.08 -39.19 15.44
C SER A 69 5.76 -38.98 16.19
N LEU A 70 5.20 -37.79 16.14
CA LEU A 70 3.94 -37.43 16.84
C LEU A 70 2.70 -37.95 16.09
N PRO A 71 1.56 -38.10 16.79
CA PRO A 71 0.29 -38.41 16.14
C PRO A 71 -0.05 -37.36 15.05
N PRO A 72 -0.69 -37.74 13.93
CA PRO A 72 -1.00 -36.81 12.81
C PRO A 72 -1.70 -35.52 13.23
N HIS A 73 -2.60 -35.58 14.18
CA HIS A 73 -3.31 -34.40 14.69
C HIS A 73 -2.35 -33.37 15.34
N GLU A 74 -1.39 -33.85 16.13
CA GLU A 74 -0.39 -32.98 16.76
C GLU A 74 0.58 -32.42 15.72
N GLN A 75 0.94 -33.20 14.68
CA GLN A 75 1.73 -32.70 13.55
C GLN A 75 1.02 -31.52 12.85
N PHE A 76 -0.29 -31.63 12.59
CA PHE A 76 -1.07 -30.57 11.97
C PHE A 76 -1.18 -29.33 12.84
N ILE A 77 -1.42 -29.48 14.16
CA ILE A 77 -1.44 -28.34 15.09
C ILE A 77 -0.09 -27.62 15.06
N ASN A 78 1.01 -28.36 15.18
CA ASN A 78 2.35 -27.75 15.17
C ASN A 78 2.65 -27.06 13.83
N PHE A 79 2.32 -27.69 12.71
CA PHE A 79 2.54 -27.09 11.40
C PHE A 79 1.67 -25.85 11.17
N ILE A 80 0.35 -25.95 11.37
CA ILE A 80 -0.59 -24.87 11.05
C ILE A 80 -0.48 -23.74 12.08
N SER A 81 -0.66 -24.03 13.37
CA SER A 81 -0.77 -22.99 14.40
C SER A 81 0.58 -22.40 14.80
N ASN A 82 1.59 -23.24 15.00
CA ASN A 82 2.88 -22.80 15.54
C ASN A 82 3.88 -22.40 14.46
N ARG A 83 3.72 -22.88 13.23
CA ARG A 83 4.63 -22.56 12.12
C ARG A 83 3.98 -21.66 11.09
N ALA A 84 2.93 -22.13 10.39
CA ALA A 84 2.38 -21.41 9.24
C ALA A 84 1.70 -20.10 9.63
N ILE A 85 0.78 -20.11 10.59
CA ILE A 85 0.10 -18.88 11.06
C ILE A 85 1.10 -17.86 11.59
N VAL A 86 2.06 -18.28 12.42
CA VAL A 86 3.06 -17.38 13.01
C VAL A 86 3.97 -16.80 11.93
N TYR A 87 4.40 -17.62 10.96
CA TYR A 87 5.21 -17.17 9.83
C TYR A 87 4.48 -16.10 8.99
N HIS A 88 3.24 -16.38 8.58
CA HIS A 88 2.46 -15.43 7.81
C HIS A 88 2.14 -14.18 8.61
N LEU A 89 1.77 -14.32 9.89
CA LEU A 89 1.51 -13.16 10.76
C LEU A 89 2.76 -12.29 10.93
N GLY A 90 3.95 -12.89 11.05
CA GLY A 90 5.21 -12.17 11.11
C GLY A 90 5.44 -11.31 9.86
N ASN A 91 5.34 -11.90 8.67
CA ASN A 91 5.52 -11.20 7.40
C ASN A 91 4.45 -10.11 7.18
N VAL A 92 3.19 -10.42 7.51
CA VAL A 92 2.09 -9.46 7.43
C VAL A 92 2.31 -8.30 8.39
N SER A 93 2.78 -8.56 9.62
CA SER A 93 3.04 -7.54 10.63
C SER A 93 4.09 -6.53 10.18
N GLU A 94 5.15 -6.96 9.48
CA GLU A 94 6.15 -6.03 8.92
C GLU A 94 5.50 -5.00 7.99
N THR A 95 4.63 -5.45 7.10
CA THR A 95 3.88 -4.59 6.18
C THR A 95 2.91 -3.67 6.93
N LEU A 96 2.16 -4.21 7.90
CA LEU A 96 1.18 -3.43 8.66
C LEU A 96 1.84 -2.33 9.49
N PHE A 97 2.95 -2.61 10.15
CA PHE A 97 3.72 -1.60 10.89
C PHE A 97 4.29 -0.55 9.95
N PHE A 98 4.77 -0.95 8.77
CA PHE A 98 5.24 -0.01 7.76
C PHE A 98 4.12 0.95 7.35
N VAL A 99 2.97 0.43 6.93
CA VAL A 99 1.81 1.23 6.50
C VAL A 99 1.31 2.13 7.62
N MET A 100 1.14 1.59 8.83
CA MET A 100 0.67 2.34 9.98
C MET A 100 1.59 3.52 10.33
N CYS A 101 2.90 3.30 10.35
CA CYS A 101 3.87 4.35 10.67
C CYS A 101 3.97 5.39 9.57
N SER A 102 3.89 4.98 8.29
CA SER A 102 3.88 5.93 7.17
C SER A 102 2.64 6.81 7.19
N MET A 103 1.44 6.24 7.43
CA MET A 103 0.20 7.01 7.60
C MET A 103 0.30 8.03 8.74
N LEU A 104 0.90 7.64 9.88
CA LEU A 104 1.13 8.56 11.00
C LEU A 104 2.06 9.71 10.63
N ILE A 105 3.18 9.45 9.97
CA ILE A 105 4.12 10.49 9.53
C ILE A 105 3.39 11.49 8.63
N VAL A 106 2.59 11.00 7.68
CA VAL A 106 1.83 11.83 6.75
C VAL A 106 0.78 12.66 7.50
N ASP A 107 -0.01 12.06 8.41
CA ASP A 107 -1.02 12.76 9.20
C ASP A 107 -0.40 13.85 10.10
N ILE A 108 0.77 13.57 10.72
CA ILE A 108 1.52 14.58 11.49
C ILE A 108 1.89 15.76 10.58
N VAL A 109 2.46 15.49 9.41
CA VAL A 109 2.88 16.54 8.48
C VAL A 109 1.68 17.37 8.01
N ASP A 110 0.57 16.72 7.69
CA ASP A 110 -0.66 17.37 7.23
C ASP A 110 -1.29 18.24 8.31
N LYS A 111 -1.54 17.69 9.50
CA LYS A 111 -2.15 18.40 10.63
C LYS A 111 -1.33 19.61 11.10
N HIS A 112 -0.02 19.56 10.94
CA HIS A 112 0.86 20.71 11.22
C HIS A 112 0.96 21.70 10.02
N GLY A 113 0.22 21.45 8.93
CA GLY A 113 0.20 22.32 7.76
C GLY A 113 1.50 22.32 6.95
N GLY A 114 2.28 21.20 7.02
CA GLY A 114 3.54 21.06 6.31
C GLY A 114 3.40 21.17 4.79
N PHE A 115 2.30 20.65 4.24
CA PHE A 115 2.03 20.71 2.78
C PHE A 115 1.65 22.10 2.26
N ARG A 116 1.30 23.06 3.13
CA ARG A 116 1.00 24.44 2.69
C ARG A 116 2.17 25.14 2.02
N ALA A 117 3.40 24.81 2.42
CA ALA A 117 4.59 25.38 1.79
C ALA A 117 4.67 25.05 0.30
N VAL A 118 4.23 23.84 -0.08
CA VAL A 118 4.24 23.39 -1.48
C VAL A 118 3.04 23.90 -2.26
N THR A 119 1.87 23.93 -1.63
CA THR A 119 0.62 24.37 -2.27
C THR A 119 0.62 25.87 -2.58
N GLY A 120 1.41 26.66 -1.86
CA GLY A 120 1.61 28.08 -2.13
C GLY A 120 2.21 28.38 -3.52
N TYR A 121 2.96 27.44 -4.08
CA TYR A 121 3.56 27.57 -5.41
C TYR A 121 2.60 27.21 -6.56
N ILE A 122 1.46 26.56 -6.27
CA ILE A 122 0.50 26.07 -7.29
C ILE A 122 -0.58 27.12 -7.60
N ARG A 123 -0.31 28.41 -7.47
CA ARG A 123 -1.30 29.47 -7.74
C ARG A 123 -1.17 29.95 -9.20
N THR A 124 -2.13 29.59 -10.04
CA THR A 124 -2.26 30.11 -11.41
C THR A 124 -3.73 30.27 -11.78
N PRO A 125 -4.11 31.40 -12.41
CA PRO A 125 -5.49 31.60 -12.88
C PRO A 125 -5.84 30.75 -14.10
N ASN A 126 -4.87 30.22 -14.82
CA ASN A 126 -5.09 29.48 -16.05
C ASN A 126 -5.44 28.01 -15.73
N LYS A 127 -6.65 27.59 -16.11
CA LYS A 127 -7.16 26.22 -15.84
C LYS A 127 -6.26 25.12 -16.40
N ARG A 128 -5.72 25.29 -17.62
CA ARG A 128 -4.84 24.30 -18.25
C ARG A 128 -3.48 24.20 -17.57
N LYS A 129 -2.89 25.35 -17.17
CA LYS A 129 -1.62 25.34 -16.43
C LYS A 129 -1.80 24.72 -15.06
N LEU A 130 -2.90 25.04 -14.37
CA LEU A 130 -3.21 24.44 -13.07
C LEU A 130 -3.32 22.91 -13.18
N LEU A 131 -3.95 22.38 -14.25
CA LEU A 131 -4.08 20.95 -14.49
C LEU A 131 -2.71 20.26 -14.52
N TRP A 132 -1.75 20.84 -15.26
CA TRP A 132 -0.38 20.30 -15.32
C TRP A 132 0.33 20.36 -13.96
N TYR A 133 0.29 21.51 -13.29
CA TYR A 133 0.95 21.68 -11.99
C TYR A 133 0.43 20.73 -10.94
N ILE A 134 -0.90 20.56 -10.86
CA ILE A 134 -1.53 19.64 -9.91
C ILE A 134 -1.19 18.19 -10.25
N SER A 135 -1.25 17.81 -11.52
CA SER A 135 -0.95 16.43 -11.92
C SER A 135 0.50 16.05 -11.62
N PHE A 136 1.47 16.92 -11.96
CA PHE A 136 2.87 16.66 -11.63
C PHE A 136 3.13 16.68 -10.12
N ALA A 137 2.56 17.65 -9.39
CA ALA A 137 2.69 17.70 -7.95
C ALA A 137 2.14 16.41 -7.31
N THR A 138 0.96 15.96 -7.74
CA THR A 138 0.35 14.72 -7.25
C THR A 138 1.22 13.50 -7.56
N PHE A 139 1.73 13.40 -8.78
CA PHE A 139 2.59 12.29 -9.21
C PHE A 139 3.83 12.14 -8.32
N PHE A 140 4.53 13.23 -8.04
CA PHE A 140 5.72 13.18 -7.20
C PHE A 140 5.39 13.05 -5.70
N PHE A 141 4.28 13.65 -5.25
CA PHE A 141 3.84 13.45 -3.86
C PHE A 141 3.43 12.01 -3.59
N SER A 142 2.71 11.40 -4.50
CA SER A 142 2.28 10.02 -4.34
C SER A 142 3.45 9.04 -4.28
N ALA A 143 4.55 9.34 -4.94
CA ALA A 143 5.76 8.53 -4.83
C ALA A 143 6.40 8.52 -3.42
N LEU A 144 6.04 9.50 -2.57
CA LEU A 144 6.61 9.69 -1.24
C LEU A 144 5.61 9.44 -0.11
N LEU A 145 4.31 9.72 -0.36
CA LEU A 145 3.30 9.80 0.68
C LEU A 145 2.26 8.66 0.65
N ASP A 146 2.27 7.81 -0.34
CA ASP A 146 1.15 6.94 -0.71
C ASP A 146 0.07 7.67 -1.55
N ASN A 147 -0.57 6.90 -2.42
CA ASN A 147 -1.53 7.41 -3.42
C ASN A 147 -2.79 8.03 -2.79
N LEU A 148 -3.32 7.42 -1.72
CA LEU A 148 -4.51 7.91 -1.03
C LEU A 148 -4.23 9.22 -0.30
N ALA A 149 -3.15 9.27 0.48
CA ALA A 149 -2.75 10.47 1.21
C ALA A 149 -2.43 11.62 0.27
N ALA A 150 -1.67 11.39 -0.81
CA ALA A 150 -1.39 12.38 -1.83
C ALA A 150 -2.66 12.94 -2.47
N ALA A 151 -3.62 12.06 -2.81
CA ALA A 151 -4.90 12.46 -3.36
C ALA A 151 -5.70 13.34 -2.38
N ILE A 152 -5.79 12.95 -1.10
CA ILE A 152 -6.51 13.72 -0.06
C ILE A 152 -5.90 15.12 0.10
N VAL A 153 -4.58 15.21 0.24
CA VAL A 153 -3.87 16.49 0.40
C VAL A 153 -4.11 17.40 -0.80
N ILE A 154 -3.95 16.91 -2.01
CA ILE A 154 -4.15 17.72 -3.22
C ILE A 154 -5.63 18.07 -3.41
N MET A 155 -6.56 17.21 -3.04
CA MET A 155 -8.00 17.52 -3.06
C MET A 155 -8.38 18.63 -2.05
N ALA A 156 -7.76 18.65 -0.87
CA ALA A 156 -7.94 19.74 0.09
C ALA A 156 -7.47 21.09 -0.50
N VAL A 157 -6.33 21.08 -1.23
CA VAL A 157 -5.82 22.24 -1.96
C VAL A 157 -6.77 22.67 -3.07
N LEU A 158 -7.27 21.71 -3.86
CA LEU A 158 -8.22 21.98 -4.93
C LEU A 158 -9.52 22.62 -4.44
N ARG A 159 -10.00 22.25 -3.26
CA ARG A 159 -11.18 22.89 -2.64
C ARG A 159 -10.98 24.41 -2.43
N LYS A 160 -9.75 24.81 -2.10
CA LYS A 160 -9.37 26.21 -1.88
C LYS A 160 -9.09 26.97 -3.18
N LEU A 161 -8.55 26.29 -4.21
CA LEU A 161 -8.16 26.92 -5.48
C LEU A 161 -9.29 26.96 -6.52
N VAL A 162 -10.20 25.97 -6.50
CA VAL A 162 -11.23 25.78 -7.53
C VAL A 162 -12.62 25.78 -6.89
N PRO A 163 -13.31 26.95 -6.85
CA PRO A 163 -14.64 27.08 -6.25
C PRO A 163 -15.70 26.25 -6.99
N ASP A 164 -15.63 26.25 -8.32
CA ASP A 164 -16.60 25.53 -9.15
C ASP A 164 -16.50 24.03 -8.98
N ARG A 165 -17.62 23.41 -8.60
CA ARG A 165 -17.71 21.96 -8.35
C ARG A 165 -17.41 21.14 -9.61
N THR A 166 -17.90 21.59 -10.75
CA THR A 166 -17.74 20.86 -12.03
C THR A 166 -16.28 20.84 -12.48
N ASP A 167 -15.61 21.97 -12.41
CA ASP A 167 -14.20 22.06 -12.73
C ASP A 167 -13.37 21.29 -11.70
N ARG A 168 -13.70 21.37 -10.41
CA ARG A 168 -13.02 20.62 -9.35
C ARG A 168 -13.10 19.10 -9.56
N LEU A 169 -14.24 18.56 -10.03
CA LEU A 169 -14.37 17.16 -10.38
C LEU A 169 -13.44 16.74 -11.52
N LYS A 170 -13.25 17.60 -12.55
CA LYS A 170 -12.32 17.32 -13.64
C LYS A 170 -10.87 17.23 -13.16
N TYR A 171 -10.46 18.15 -12.26
CA TYR A 171 -9.14 18.08 -11.62
C TYR A 171 -9.03 16.84 -10.73
N ALA A 172 -10.09 16.49 -9.97
CA ALA A 172 -10.10 15.32 -9.09
C ALA A 172 -9.84 14.02 -9.85
N CYS A 173 -10.45 13.82 -11.03
CA CYS A 173 -10.17 12.66 -11.87
C CYS A 173 -8.70 12.58 -12.25
N MET A 174 -8.08 13.71 -12.62
CA MET A 174 -6.64 13.73 -12.94
C MET A 174 -5.75 13.53 -11.73
N VAL A 175 -6.15 14.03 -10.55
CA VAL A 175 -5.44 13.77 -9.29
C VAL A 175 -5.41 12.28 -8.97
N ILE A 176 -6.53 11.59 -9.10
CA ILE A 176 -6.61 10.13 -8.86
C ILE A 176 -5.68 9.37 -9.83
N ILE A 177 -5.74 9.70 -11.13
CA ILE A 177 -4.86 9.08 -12.14
C ILE A 177 -3.39 9.35 -11.83
N ALA A 178 -3.05 10.61 -11.53
CA ALA A 178 -1.68 11.01 -11.23
C ALA A 178 -1.17 10.42 -9.91
N ALA A 179 -2.03 10.25 -8.90
CA ALA A 179 -1.69 9.61 -7.63
C ALA A 179 -1.36 8.13 -7.82
N ASN A 180 -2.22 7.39 -8.52
CA ASN A 180 -1.96 5.97 -8.78
C ASN A 180 -0.71 5.76 -9.67
N ALA A 181 -0.56 6.56 -10.72
CA ALA A 181 0.64 6.52 -11.56
C ALA A 181 1.90 6.89 -10.76
N GLY A 182 1.82 7.91 -9.89
CA GLY A 182 2.93 8.33 -9.04
C GLY A 182 3.32 7.31 -7.99
N GLY A 183 2.34 6.61 -7.38
CA GLY A 183 2.58 5.57 -6.40
C GLY A 183 3.24 4.32 -6.97
N SER A 184 2.98 3.99 -8.23
CA SER A 184 3.41 2.72 -8.82
C SER A 184 4.92 2.58 -9.05
N TRP A 185 5.67 3.66 -9.26
CA TRP A 185 7.11 3.61 -9.54
C TRP A 185 7.99 3.71 -8.29
N SER A 186 7.43 4.09 -7.15
CA SER A 186 8.14 4.17 -5.89
C SER A 186 7.85 2.94 -5.02
N PRO A 187 8.83 2.37 -4.30
CA PRO A 187 8.60 1.23 -3.41
C PRO A 187 7.73 1.58 -2.18
N ILE A 188 7.55 2.87 -1.89
CA ILE A 188 6.75 3.39 -0.76
C ILE A 188 5.51 4.16 -1.18
N GLY A 189 5.25 4.28 -2.48
CA GLY A 189 4.20 5.15 -3.02
C GLY A 189 2.82 4.52 -3.10
N ASP A 190 2.70 3.22 -2.87
CA ASP A 190 1.44 2.47 -2.84
C ASP A 190 1.58 1.25 -1.93
N VAL A 191 0.50 0.81 -1.29
CA VAL A 191 0.52 -0.40 -0.44
C VAL A 191 0.94 -1.63 -1.24
N THR A 192 0.56 -1.74 -2.50
CA THR A 192 0.94 -2.85 -3.37
C THR A 192 2.44 -2.90 -3.65
N THR A 193 3.06 -1.74 -3.87
CA THR A 193 4.51 -1.65 -4.06
C THR A 193 5.27 -1.91 -2.77
N ILE A 194 4.73 -1.49 -1.64
CA ILE A 194 5.26 -1.81 -0.31
C ILE A 194 5.26 -3.33 -0.09
N LEU A 195 4.14 -4.01 -0.39
CA LEU A 195 4.03 -5.47 -0.29
C LEU A 195 5.10 -6.19 -1.11
N LEU A 196 5.26 -5.81 -2.38
CA LEU A 196 6.25 -6.39 -3.28
C LEU A 196 7.68 -6.17 -2.78
N TRP A 197 7.97 -5.00 -2.25
CA TRP A 197 9.30 -4.63 -1.77
C TRP A 197 9.62 -5.26 -0.41
N VAL A 198 8.72 -5.17 0.58
CA VAL A 198 8.87 -5.80 1.91
C VAL A 198 8.91 -7.32 1.78
N GLY A 199 8.07 -7.88 0.91
CA GLY A 199 8.06 -9.31 0.58
C GLY A 199 9.28 -9.78 -0.23
N LYS A 200 10.25 -8.88 -0.50
CA LYS A 200 11.49 -9.16 -1.26
C LYS A 200 11.27 -9.71 -2.69
N ASN A 201 10.09 -9.48 -3.27
CA ASN A 201 9.80 -9.87 -4.65
C ASN A 201 10.46 -8.93 -5.66
N ILE A 202 10.69 -7.68 -5.29
CA ILE A 202 11.39 -6.69 -6.12
C ILE A 202 12.35 -5.85 -5.26
N SER A 203 13.43 -5.37 -5.85
CA SER A 203 14.29 -4.37 -5.21
C SER A 203 13.79 -2.95 -5.49
N ALA A 204 14.01 -2.02 -4.55
CA ALA A 204 13.62 -0.62 -4.71
C ALA A 204 14.20 0.02 -5.98
N MET A 205 15.49 -0.22 -6.27
CA MET A 205 16.15 0.32 -7.46
C MET A 205 15.58 -0.26 -8.75
N HIS A 206 15.28 -1.56 -8.78
CA HIS A 206 14.67 -2.20 -9.96
C HIS A 206 13.30 -1.60 -10.26
N GLN A 207 12.46 -1.42 -9.25
CA GLN A 207 11.14 -0.80 -9.40
C GLN A 207 11.26 0.63 -9.95
N ILE A 208 12.09 1.48 -9.33
CA ILE A 208 12.27 2.86 -9.76
C ILE A 208 12.73 2.92 -11.22
N SER A 209 13.75 2.15 -11.59
CA SER A 209 14.35 2.22 -12.93
C SER A 209 13.45 1.69 -14.04
N HIS A 210 12.63 0.69 -13.78
CA HIS A 210 11.80 0.04 -14.80
C HIS A 210 10.37 0.58 -14.85
N VAL A 211 9.82 1.03 -13.72
CA VAL A 211 8.40 1.46 -13.66
C VAL A 211 8.24 2.97 -13.81
N PHE A 212 9.29 3.78 -13.59
CA PHE A 212 9.20 5.24 -13.70
C PHE A 212 8.68 5.72 -15.06
N ILE A 213 9.26 5.23 -16.15
CA ILE A 213 8.86 5.65 -17.52
C ILE A 213 7.43 5.20 -17.85
N PRO A 214 7.04 3.91 -17.67
CA PRO A 214 5.64 3.50 -17.81
C PRO A 214 4.65 4.30 -16.95
N ALA A 215 4.98 4.57 -15.71
CA ALA A 215 4.15 5.38 -14.79
C ALA A 215 3.98 6.82 -15.30
N LEU A 216 5.08 7.44 -15.77
CA LEU A 216 5.04 8.77 -16.34
C LEU A 216 4.16 8.83 -17.60
N VAL A 217 4.26 7.85 -18.49
CA VAL A 217 3.42 7.73 -19.68
C VAL A 217 1.95 7.54 -19.28
N ASN A 218 1.69 6.70 -18.29
CA ASN A 218 0.34 6.45 -17.77
C ASN A 218 -0.34 7.72 -17.23
N MET A 219 0.44 8.66 -16.66
CA MET A 219 -0.06 9.99 -16.29
C MET A 219 -0.17 10.94 -17.48
N LEU A 220 0.86 11.00 -18.36
CA LEU A 220 0.95 12.01 -19.42
C LEU A 220 -0.10 11.83 -20.49
N VAL A 221 -0.47 10.59 -20.84
CA VAL A 221 -1.47 10.32 -21.88
C VAL A 221 -2.85 10.87 -21.48
N PRO A 222 -3.44 10.50 -20.33
CA PRO A 222 -4.70 11.10 -19.89
C PRO A 222 -4.60 12.60 -19.66
N LEU A 223 -3.49 13.10 -19.14
CA LEU A 223 -3.24 14.52 -18.92
C LEU A 223 -3.27 15.32 -20.21
N THR A 224 -2.67 14.80 -21.25
CA THR A 224 -2.66 15.42 -22.59
C THR A 224 -4.07 15.44 -23.19
N ILE A 225 -4.80 14.33 -23.07
CA ILE A 225 -6.21 14.26 -23.50
C ILE A 225 -7.04 15.29 -22.70
N ALA A 226 -6.89 15.32 -21.38
CA ALA A 226 -7.59 16.26 -20.50
C ALA A 226 -7.27 17.73 -20.82
N HIS A 227 -6.02 18.04 -21.20
CA HIS A 227 -5.60 19.38 -21.59
C HIS A 227 -6.40 19.90 -22.79
N PHE A 228 -6.66 19.06 -23.79
CA PHE A 228 -7.36 19.49 -25.00
C PHE A 228 -8.89 19.44 -24.84
N TRP A 229 -9.43 18.45 -24.09
CA TRP A 229 -10.86 18.16 -24.05
C TRP A 229 -11.58 18.76 -22.82
N LEU A 230 -10.94 18.81 -21.64
CA LEU A 230 -11.64 19.24 -20.42
C LEU A 230 -11.76 20.74 -20.28
N PHE A 231 -10.78 21.52 -20.76
CA PHE A 231 -10.76 22.96 -20.60
C PHE A 231 -10.53 23.68 -21.94
N LYS A 232 -11.36 24.71 -22.20
CA LYS A 232 -11.18 25.57 -23.39
C LYS A 232 -9.91 26.41 -23.25
N LYS A 233 -9.25 26.71 -24.39
CA LYS A 233 -8.07 27.58 -24.43
C LYS A 233 -8.43 28.96 -23.88
N GLY A 234 -7.59 29.49 -22.97
CA GLY A 234 -7.82 30.81 -22.35
C GLY A 234 -8.81 30.82 -21.18
N SER A 235 -9.37 29.67 -20.77
CA SER A 235 -10.26 29.64 -19.59
C SER A 235 -9.50 29.94 -18.31
N THR A 236 -10.05 30.87 -17.51
CA THR A 236 -9.48 31.31 -16.24
C THR A 236 -10.33 30.83 -15.06
N LEU A 237 -9.67 30.62 -13.92
CA LEU A 237 -10.33 30.38 -12.64
C LEU A 237 -10.76 31.70 -12.01
N ARG A 238 -11.90 31.72 -11.32
CA ARG A 238 -12.21 32.80 -10.39
C ARG A 238 -11.27 32.66 -9.18
N VAL A 239 -10.42 33.64 -8.98
CA VAL A 239 -9.56 33.68 -7.80
C VAL A 239 -10.45 34.04 -6.60
N LEU A 240 -10.51 33.17 -5.60
CA LEU A 240 -11.15 33.46 -4.33
C LEU A 240 -10.30 34.48 -3.56
N SER A 241 -10.95 35.48 -2.97
CA SER A 241 -10.32 36.38 -2.00
C SER A 241 -9.86 35.57 -0.76
N GLU A 242 -8.86 36.07 -0.03
CA GLU A 242 -8.38 35.42 1.19
C GLU A 242 -9.49 35.23 2.24
N GLU A 243 -10.47 36.11 2.27
CA GLU A 243 -11.64 36.04 3.14
C GLU A 243 -12.63 34.91 2.78
N GLU A 244 -12.71 34.50 1.50
CA GLU A 244 -13.58 33.42 1.03
C GLU A 244 -12.91 32.02 1.22
N GLN A 245 -11.62 31.95 1.58
CA GLN A 245 -10.86 30.68 1.69
C GLN A 245 -11.04 29.96 3.02
N GLY A 246 -12.02 30.26 3.83
CA GLY A 246 -12.39 29.61 5.10
C GLY A 246 -11.18 29.11 5.90
N ASP A 247 -10.93 29.69 7.07
CA ASP A 247 -9.83 29.26 7.95
C ASP A 247 -10.09 27.84 8.50
N GLU A 248 -9.44 26.85 7.91
CA GLU A 248 -9.24 25.58 8.59
C GLU A 248 -8.27 25.84 9.76
N TYR A 249 -8.72 25.58 10.99
CA TYR A 249 -7.92 25.80 12.19
C TYR A 249 -6.55 25.11 12.03
N ILE A 250 -5.51 25.91 11.96
CA ILE A 250 -4.14 25.43 12.01
C ILE A 250 -3.54 25.99 13.28
N PRO A 251 -2.92 25.13 14.10
CA PRO A 251 -2.19 25.59 15.27
C PRO A 251 -1.28 26.77 14.92
N GLU A 252 -1.18 27.76 15.80
CA GLU A 252 -0.25 28.88 15.66
C GLU A 252 1.20 28.40 15.83
N ILE A 253 1.68 27.63 14.87
CA ILE A 253 3.02 27.08 14.84
C ILE A 253 3.89 27.96 13.96
N PRO A 254 5.10 28.34 14.41
CA PRO A 254 6.04 29.12 13.61
C PRO A 254 6.28 28.48 12.23
N ASN A 255 6.33 29.28 11.18
CA ASN A 255 6.55 28.79 9.81
C ASN A 255 7.85 27.98 9.66
N ARG A 256 8.88 28.28 10.49
CA ARG A 256 10.13 27.51 10.55
C ARG A 256 9.87 26.07 11.04
N SER A 257 9.12 25.90 12.13
CA SER A 257 8.79 24.59 12.69
C SER A 257 7.91 23.78 11.73
N ARG A 258 6.93 24.40 11.09
CA ARG A 258 6.08 23.78 10.07
C ARG A 258 6.92 23.24 8.90
N ARG A 259 7.88 24.04 8.41
CA ARG A 259 8.80 23.62 7.34
C ARG A 259 9.72 22.48 7.81
N MET A 260 10.19 22.52 9.05
CA MET A 260 11.02 21.44 9.62
C MET A 260 10.25 20.12 9.75
N ILE A 261 8.99 20.16 10.23
CA ILE A 261 8.10 18.98 10.30
C ILE A 261 7.92 18.37 8.90
N PHE A 262 7.67 19.21 7.91
CA PHE A 262 7.56 18.76 6.51
C PHE A 262 8.85 18.09 6.02
N VAL A 263 10.00 18.73 6.22
CA VAL A 263 11.30 18.21 5.77
C VAL A 263 11.65 16.90 6.50
N ILE A 264 11.46 16.83 7.83
CA ILE A 264 11.71 15.61 8.60
C ILE A 264 10.78 14.50 8.12
N GLY A 265 9.47 14.76 7.96
CA GLY A 265 8.51 13.73 7.52
C GLY A 265 8.83 13.19 6.13
N VAL A 266 9.10 14.06 5.16
CA VAL A 266 9.46 13.66 3.79
C VAL A 266 10.79 12.89 3.77
N LEU A 267 11.81 13.37 4.48
CA LEU A 267 13.09 12.67 4.55
C LEU A 267 12.99 11.34 5.27
N SER A 268 12.16 11.25 6.32
CA SER A 268 11.92 9.99 7.05
C SER A 268 11.40 8.90 6.11
N LEU A 269 10.51 9.22 5.20
CA LEU A 269 9.99 8.26 4.23
C LEU A 269 10.97 8.03 3.07
N ALA A 270 11.52 9.09 2.48
CA ALA A 270 12.41 9.00 1.33
C ALA A 270 13.73 8.24 1.62
N LEU A 271 14.19 8.27 2.87
CA LEU A 271 15.44 7.60 3.27
C LEU A 271 15.25 6.13 3.69
N VAL A 272 14.03 5.60 3.75
CA VAL A 272 13.79 4.19 4.13
C VAL A 272 14.51 3.20 3.22
N PRO A 273 14.49 3.34 1.86
CA PRO A 273 15.26 2.44 1.01
C PRO A 273 16.77 2.51 1.28
N VAL A 274 17.30 3.71 1.56
CA VAL A 274 18.72 3.89 1.92
C VAL A 274 19.02 3.22 3.25
N PHE A 275 18.14 3.38 4.24
CA PHE A 275 18.27 2.69 5.52
C PHE A 275 18.36 1.17 5.34
N GLN A 276 17.46 0.58 4.55
CA GLN A 276 17.50 -0.86 4.26
C GLN A 276 18.80 -1.27 3.55
N MET A 277 19.25 -0.51 2.55
CA MET A 277 20.49 -0.81 1.81
C MET A 277 21.74 -0.77 2.69
N VAL A 278 21.79 0.15 3.67
CA VAL A 278 22.95 0.33 4.53
C VAL A 278 22.94 -0.66 5.71
N THR A 279 21.78 -0.90 6.30
CA THR A 279 21.65 -1.70 7.53
C THR A 279 21.31 -3.16 7.30
N ASN A 280 20.77 -3.50 6.11
CA ASN A 280 20.14 -4.79 5.80
C ASN A 280 18.98 -5.16 6.76
N LEU A 281 18.43 -4.19 7.49
CA LEU A 281 17.27 -4.38 8.36
C LEU A 281 15.96 -4.22 7.57
N PRO A 282 14.84 -4.83 8.04
CA PRO A 282 13.55 -4.67 7.42
C PRO A 282 13.12 -3.20 7.31
N PRO A 283 12.46 -2.80 6.20
CA PRO A 283 12.07 -1.40 5.94
C PRO A 283 11.21 -0.75 7.03
N PHE A 284 10.35 -1.53 7.71
CA PHE A 284 9.48 -1.00 8.77
C PHE A 284 10.26 -0.37 9.93
N LEU A 285 11.45 -0.86 10.24
CA LEU A 285 12.32 -0.25 11.26
C LEU A 285 12.83 1.14 10.83
N GLY A 286 13.07 1.33 9.53
CA GLY A 286 13.44 2.64 8.98
C GLY A 286 12.32 3.67 9.12
N VAL A 287 11.08 3.26 8.81
CA VAL A 287 9.90 4.15 8.99
C VAL A 287 9.65 4.45 10.46
N LEU A 288 9.77 3.43 11.34
CA LEU A 288 9.68 3.60 12.80
C LEU A 288 10.71 4.61 13.32
N LEU A 289 11.96 4.51 12.87
CA LEU A 289 13.00 5.46 13.23
C LEU A 289 12.62 6.88 12.80
N GLY A 290 12.13 7.04 11.57
CA GLY A 290 11.64 8.32 11.06
C GLY A 290 10.50 8.89 11.90
N LEU A 291 9.52 8.04 12.27
CA LEU A 291 8.41 8.43 13.15
C LEU A 291 8.91 8.88 14.52
N VAL A 292 9.84 8.15 15.13
CA VAL A 292 10.43 8.50 16.45
C VAL A 292 11.16 9.84 16.39
N ILE A 293 11.94 10.10 15.34
CA ILE A 293 12.62 11.39 15.15
C ILE A 293 11.60 12.53 15.03
N LEU A 294 10.54 12.33 14.25
CA LEU A 294 9.46 13.30 14.09
C LEU A 294 8.70 13.52 15.40
N TRP A 295 8.49 12.45 16.18
CA TRP A 295 7.87 12.50 17.50
C TRP A 295 8.69 13.33 18.49
N PHE A 296 9.97 13.03 18.62
CA PHE A 296 10.87 13.82 19.48
C PHE A 296 10.88 15.29 19.06
N TYR A 297 10.94 15.58 17.76
CA TYR A 297 10.93 16.96 17.29
C TYR A 297 9.63 17.68 17.66
N THR A 298 8.48 17.07 17.45
CA THR A 298 7.18 17.69 17.77
C THR A 298 6.98 17.89 19.27
N ASP A 299 7.36 16.93 20.11
CA ASP A 299 7.26 17.06 21.57
C ASP A 299 8.19 18.15 22.11
N LEU A 300 9.44 18.22 21.64
CA LEU A 300 10.38 19.29 22.00
C LEU A 300 9.90 20.65 21.51
N MET A 301 9.29 20.72 20.33
CA MET A 301 8.70 21.95 19.81
C MET A 301 7.57 22.44 20.73
N TYR A 302 6.61 21.56 21.05
CA TYR A 302 5.49 21.91 21.92
C TYR A 302 5.87 22.20 23.36
N SER A 303 6.95 21.63 23.86
CA SER A 303 7.48 21.99 25.20
C SER A 303 7.98 23.42 25.29
N LYS A 304 8.42 24.01 24.15
CA LYS A 304 8.91 25.38 24.07
C LYS A 304 7.82 26.41 23.73
N LEU A 305 6.69 25.95 23.20
CA LEU A 305 5.58 26.81 22.84
C LEU A 305 4.61 26.95 24.03
N HIS A 306 4.32 28.21 24.43
CA HIS A 306 3.35 28.53 25.48
C HIS A 306 1.92 28.41 24.94
N MET A 307 1.51 27.20 24.55
CA MET A 307 0.18 26.89 24.03
C MET A 307 -0.61 26.08 25.07
N HIS A 308 -1.95 26.25 25.09
CA HIS A 308 -2.80 25.37 25.89
C HIS A 308 -2.66 23.90 25.43
N GLU A 309 -2.71 22.96 26.35
CA GLU A 309 -2.58 21.52 26.05
C GLU A 309 -3.61 21.03 25.01
N SER A 310 -4.83 21.60 25.02
CA SER A 310 -5.88 21.31 24.04
C SER A 310 -5.58 21.74 22.59
N GLN A 311 -4.59 22.62 22.42
CA GLN A 311 -4.18 23.14 21.10
C GLN A 311 -2.91 22.46 20.58
N LYS A 312 -2.25 21.66 21.39
CA LYS A 312 -1.05 20.91 21.00
C LYS A 312 -1.46 19.65 20.27
N LEU A 313 -1.08 19.51 19.01
CA LEU A 313 -1.29 18.29 18.21
C LEU A 313 -0.13 17.31 18.49
N ARG A 314 -0.09 16.77 19.69
CA ARG A 314 0.90 15.74 20.04
C ARG A 314 0.53 14.42 19.31
N ILE A 315 1.53 13.63 19.00
CA ILE A 315 1.34 12.34 18.32
C ILE A 315 0.40 11.42 19.10
N SER A 316 0.46 11.42 20.43
CA SER A 316 -0.48 10.68 21.28
C SER A 316 -1.96 11.04 21.05
N GLN A 317 -2.25 12.26 20.58
CA GLN A 317 -3.60 12.70 20.22
C GLN A 317 -3.97 12.39 18.77
N LEU A 318 -2.98 12.14 17.92
CA LEU A 318 -3.18 11.76 16.52
C LEU A 318 -3.32 10.24 16.34
N LEU A 319 -2.73 9.43 17.24
CA LEU A 319 -2.85 7.97 17.22
C LEU A 319 -4.28 7.44 17.06
N PRO A 320 -5.30 7.98 17.75
CA PRO A 320 -6.68 7.51 17.58
C PRO A 320 -7.29 7.77 16.20
N ASN A 321 -6.68 8.66 15.40
CA ASN A 321 -7.17 9.00 14.06
C ASN A 321 -6.68 8.03 12.96
N ILE A 322 -5.83 7.06 13.32
CA ILE A 322 -5.36 6.05 12.37
C ILE A 322 -6.57 5.26 11.85
N ASP A 323 -6.61 5.03 10.55
CA ASP A 323 -7.61 4.17 9.93
C ASP A 323 -7.33 2.68 10.23
N LEU A 324 -7.75 2.26 11.43
CA LEU A 324 -7.64 0.87 11.88
C LEU A 324 -8.44 -0.08 10.99
N ALA A 325 -9.51 0.37 10.34
CA ALA A 325 -10.28 -0.46 9.44
C ALA A 325 -9.43 -0.89 8.23
N THR A 326 -8.65 0.02 7.66
CA THR A 326 -7.68 -0.29 6.60
C THR A 326 -6.60 -1.26 7.08
N ILE A 327 -6.08 -1.10 8.31
CA ILE A 327 -5.09 -2.04 8.87
C ILE A 327 -5.68 -3.45 9.03
N PHE A 328 -6.89 -3.58 9.57
CA PHE A 328 -7.58 -4.86 9.70
C PHE A 328 -7.97 -5.47 8.35
N PHE A 329 -8.30 -4.65 7.37
CA PHE A 329 -8.53 -5.10 6.01
C PHE A 329 -7.28 -5.77 5.42
N PHE A 330 -6.12 -5.13 5.52
CA PHE A 330 -4.86 -5.71 5.04
C PHE A 330 -4.47 -6.97 5.81
N LEU A 331 -4.63 -6.97 7.14
CA LEU A 331 -4.43 -8.17 7.96
C LEU A 331 -5.28 -9.33 7.42
N GLY A 332 -6.58 -9.11 7.24
CA GLY A 332 -7.50 -10.15 6.77
C GLY A 332 -7.14 -10.68 5.37
N ILE A 333 -6.92 -9.79 4.40
CA ILE A 333 -6.57 -10.18 3.03
C ILE A 333 -5.25 -10.98 3.00
N LEU A 334 -4.21 -10.47 3.64
CA LEU A 334 -2.89 -11.12 3.61
C LEU A 334 -2.89 -12.46 4.34
N MET A 335 -3.60 -12.57 5.47
CA MET A 335 -3.77 -13.85 6.17
C MET A 335 -4.63 -14.85 5.37
N ALA A 336 -5.63 -14.40 4.61
CA ALA A 336 -6.40 -15.26 3.72
C ALA A 336 -5.54 -15.82 2.57
N VAL A 337 -4.70 -14.98 1.97
CA VAL A 337 -3.71 -15.42 0.95
C VAL A 337 -2.70 -16.39 1.56
N GLY A 338 -2.22 -16.14 2.79
CA GLY A 338 -1.35 -17.08 3.51
C GLY A 338 -1.97 -18.45 3.73
N ALA A 339 -3.29 -18.54 3.96
CA ALA A 339 -4.00 -19.82 4.04
C ALA A 339 -4.04 -20.55 2.68
N LEU A 340 -4.26 -19.84 1.56
CA LEU A 340 -4.19 -20.41 0.20
C LEU A 340 -2.77 -20.89 -0.15
N GLU A 341 -1.77 -20.12 0.22
CA GLU A 341 -0.36 -20.50 0.03
C GLU A 341 -0.01 -21.76 0.82
N THR A 342 -0.32 -21.79 2.12
CA THR A 342 -0.08 -22.94 3.00
C THR A 342 -0.78 -24.21 2.52
N SER A 343 -1.98 -24.09 1.95
CA SER A 343 -2.74 -25.21 1.36
C SER A 343 -2.18 -25.69 0.01
N GLY A 344 -1.23 -24.96 -0.60
CA GLY A 344 -0.67 -25.24 -1.92
C GLY A 344 -1.58 -24.87 -3.11
N GLN A 345 -2.73 -24.23 -2.85
CA GLN A 345 -3.70 -23.90 -3.90
C GLN A 345 -3.18 -22.84 -4.88
N LEU A 346 -2.37 -21.88 -4.41
CA LEU A 346 -1.78 -20.88 -5.28
C LEU A 346 -0.81 -21.50 -6.29
N GLY A 347 -0.02 -22.49 -5.87
CA GLY A 347 0.84 -23.25 -6.77
C GLY A 347 0.07 -24.06 -7.83
N ILE A 348 -1.09 -24.62 -7.48
CA ILE A 348 -1.96 -25.30 -8.45
C ILE A 348 -2.54 -24.30 -9.45
N MET A 349 -2.90 -23.11 -8.99
CA MET A 349 -3.47 -22.07 -9.84
C MET A 349 -2.43 -21.47 -10.80
N SER A 350 -1.18 -21.25 -10.34
CA SER A 350 -0.09 -20.83 -11.22
C SER A 350 0.22 -21.88 -12.29
N ALA A 351 0.34 -23.15 -11.91
CA ALA A 351 0.57 -24.25 -12.84
C ALA A 351 -0.56 -24.40 -13.90
N PHE A 352 -1.81 -24.15 -13.49
CA PHE A 352 -2.95 -24.12 -14.41
C PHE A 352 -2.86 -22.95 -15.42
N LEU A 353 -2.51 -21.75 -14.95
CA LEU A 353 -2.33 -20.57 -15.81
C LEU A 353 -1.16 -20.79 -16.78
N ASP A 354 -0.03 -21.26 -16.31
CA ASP A 354 1.15 -21.52 -17.12
C ASP A 354 0.88 -22.56 -18.20
N LYS A 355 0.09 -23.58 -17.87
CA LYS A 355 -0.28 -24.65 -18.82
C LYS A 355 -1.26 -24.19 -19.90
N HIS A 356 -2.19 -23.26 -19.62
CA HIS A 356 -3.28 -22.91 -20.53
C HIS A 356 -3.06 -21.56 -21.23
N VAL A 357 -2.38 -20.63 -20.59
CA VAL A 357 -2.18 -19.27 -21.13
C VAL A 357 -0.79 -19.10 -21.75
N HIS A 358 0.24 -19.75 -21.24
CA HIS A 358 1.65 -19.80 -21.71
C HIS A 358 2.36 -18.44 -21.84
N GLU A 359 1.63 -17.33 -21.94
CA GLU A 359 2.17 -16.00 -22.20
C GLU A 359 2.10 -15.13 -20.94
N PRO A 360 3.25 -14.83 -20.28
CA PRO A 360 3.29 -14.01 -19.06
C PRO A 360 2.66 -12.62 -19.22
N TYR A 361 2.80 -12.02 -20.41
CA TYR A 361 2.20 -10.71 -20.70
C TYR A 361 0.67 -10.76 -20.72
N LEU A 362 0.08 -11.84 -21.24
CA LEU A 362 -1.36 -12.00 -21.24
C LEU A 362 -1.90 -12.26 -19.83
N ILE A 363 -1.19 -13.06 -19.02
CA ILE A 363 -1.52 -13.27 -17.60
C ILE A 363 -1.50 -11.94 -16.85
N SER A 364 -0.42 -11.16 -17.01
CA SER A 364 -0.29 -9.84 -16.39
C SER A 364 -1.38 -8.86 -16.84
N PHE A 365 -1.74 -8.88 -18.12
CA PHE A 365 -2.83 -8.05 -18.65
C PHE A 365 -4.18 -8.43 -18.03
N VAL A 366 -4.49 -9.71 -17.93
CA VAL A 366 -5.75 -10.20 -17.32
C VAL A 366 -5.81 -9.83 -15.84
N ILE A 367 -4.72 -10.02 -15.10
CA ILE A 367 -4.64 -9.63 -13.67
C ILE A 367 -4.81 -8.12 -13.53
N GLY A 368 -4.14 -7.31 -14.37
CA GLY A 368 -4.29 -5.86 -14.39
C GLY A 368 -5.70 -5.40 -14.73
N ALA A 369 -6.37 -6.06 -15.68
CA ALA A 369 -7.76 -5.78 -16.01
C ALA A 369 -8.71 -6.13 -14.85
N LEU A 370 -8.50 -7.26 -14.18
CA LEU A 370 -9.24 -7.62 -12.97
C LEU A 370 -9.02 -6.62 -11.84
N SER A 371 -7.80 -6.12 -11.66
CA SER A 371 -7.44 -5.11 -10.66
C SER A 371 -8.16 -3.78 -10.86
N SER A 372 -8.64 -3.49 -12.06
CA SER A 372 -9.47 -2.30 -12.30
C SER A 372 -10.87 -2.38 -11.68
N CYS A 373 -11.32 -3.58 -11.35
CA CYS A 373 -12.66 -3.85 -10.79
C CYS A 373 -12.60 -4.32 -9.33
N VAL A 374 -11.47 -4.85 -8.90
CA VAL A 374 -11.26 -5.47 -7.58
C VAL A 374 -10.11 -4.75 -6.88
N ASP A 375 -10.08 -4.83 -5.55
CA ASP A 375 -8.99 -4.24 -4.76
C ASP A 375 -7.62 -4.81 -5.20
N ASN A 376 -6.69 -3.89 -5.51
CA ASN A 376 -5.37 -4.22 -6.04
C ASN A 376 -4.50 -4.99 -5.04
N VAL A 377 -4.64 -4.75 -3.73
CA VAL A 377 -3.84 -5.39 -2.68
C VAL A 377 -4.10 -6.89 -2.63
N ALA A 378 -5.38 -7.30 -2.70
CA ALA A 378 -5.75 -8.71 -2.70
C ALA A 378 -5.17 -9.46 -3.91
N LEU A 379 -5.22 -8.85 -5.10
CA LEU A 379 -4.69 -9.45 -6.32
C LEU A 379 -3.16 -9.51 -6.33
N VAL A 380 -2.49 -8.46 -5.88
CA VAL A 380 -1.02 -8.46 -5.77
C VAL A 380 -0.57 -9.52 -4.76
N ALA A 381 -1.19 -9.61 -3.58
CA ALA A 381 -0.87 -10.63 -2.59
C ALA A 381 -1.07 -12.04 -3.13
N ALA A 382 -2.20 -12.32 -3.81
CA ALA A 382 -2.45 -13.61 -4.45
C ALA A 382 -1.41 -13.93 -5.53
N THR A 383 -1.04 -12.93 -6.36
CA THR A 383 -0.03 -13.09 -7.41
C THR A 383 1.35 -13.39 -6.83
N MET A 384 1.74 -12.73 -5.73
CA MET A 384 2.99 -13.03 -5.02
C MET A 384 3.05 -14.49 -4.54
N GLY A 385 1.95 -15.01 -4.01
CA GLY A 385 1.85 -16.40 -3.58
C GLY A 385 1.78 -17.40 -4.75
N MET A 386 1.28 -16.99 -5.92
CA MET A 386 1.27 -17.82 -7.15
C MET A 386 2.64 -17.90 -7.81
N TYR A 387 3.39 -16.83 -7.81
CA TYR A 387 4.69 -16.69 -8.45
C TYR A 387 5.74 -16.24 -7.43
N PRO A 388 6.18 -17.14 -6.53
CA PRO A 388 7.25 -16.82 -5.59
C PRO A 388 8.52 -16.53 -6.39
N CYS A 389 9.08 -15.41 -6.15
CA CYS A 389 10.16 -14.68 -6.81
C CYS A 389 11.04 -15.45 -7.82
N LEU A 390 10.82 -15.26 -9.10
CA LEU A 390 11.70 -15.72 -10.18
C LEU A 390 13.11 -15.07 -10.15
N LEU A 391 13.34 -14.02 -9.37
CA LEU A 391 14.62 -13.32 -9.25
C LEU A 391 15.71 -14.16 -8.55
N TYR A 392 15.32 -15.14 -7.73
CA TYR A 392 16.29 -16.06 -7.08
C TYR A 392 16.43 -17.41 -7.78
N THR A 393 15.57 -17.73 -8.75
CA THR A 393 15.62 -18.98 -9.52
C THR A 393 16.23 -18.82 -10.92
N SER A 394 16.52 -17.59 -11.35
CA SER A 394 17.41 -17.38 -12.50
C SER A 394 18.82 -17.71 -12.06
N PRO A 395 19.47 -18.76 -12.62
CA PRO A 395 20.86 -19.04 -12.30
C PRO A 395 21.68 -17.78 -12.56
N SER A 396 22.41 -17.35 -11.55
CA SER A 396 23.38 -16.26 -11.70
C SER A 396 24.27 -16.61 -12.88
N PRO A 397 24.71 -15.62 -13.69
CA PRO A 397 25.73 -15.89 -14.73
C PRO A 397 27.00 -16.57 -14.18
N ARG A 398 27.20 -16.61 -12.85
CA ARG A 398 28.26 -17.36 -12.17
C ARG A 398 27.95 -18.86 -12.07
N ASP A 399 26.68 -19.26 -11.97
CA ASP A 399 26.29 -20.66 -11.81
C ASP A 399 26.31 -21.41 -13.18
N ALA A 400 26.31 -20.67 -14.29
CA ALA A 400 26.42 -21.19 -15.65
C ALA A 400 27.86 -21.56 -16.06
N HIS A 401 28.85 -21.25 -15.23
CA HIS A 401 30.26 -21.62 -15.47
C HIS A 401 30.78 -22.80 -14.64
N GLU A 402 29.96 -23.39 -13.76
CA GLU A 402 30.31 -24.54 -12.94
C GLU A 402 29.57 -25.84 -13.31
N SER A 403 28.96 -25.91 -14.51
CA SER A 403 28.38 -27.16 -15.04
C SER A 403 29.08 -27.63 -16.29
#